data_a9ef154c9c4cdacfd64421c6f1823b35
#
_entry.id   a9ef154c9c4cdacfd64421c6f1823b35
#
_cell.length_a   1.000
_cell.length_b   1.000
_cell.length_c   1.000
_cell.angle_alpha   90.00
_cell.angle_beta   90.00
_cell.angle_gamma   90.00
#
_symmetry.space_group_name_H-M   'P 1'
#
loop_
_entity.id
_entity.type
_entity.pdbx_description
1 polymer ?
#
loop_
_entity_poly.entity_id
_entity_poly.type
_entity_poly.pdbx_seq_one_letter_code
_entity_poly.pdbx_strand_id
1 'polypeptide(L)'
;VHLAIKAFAPMKIPFPLVHIDTGHNFPEAIAYRDALAERIGAELIVRQVEDTIKAKGLTEPKGKFASRNWLQTHTLLDTIEEFQFDACIGGARRDEEKARAKERFFSVRDEFGQWDPKLQRPELWNIYNGRIHKGENVRVFPISNWTELDVWSYIQQENIALPSIYFAHNRDVIEHEGRLIAVSPFIQIDENDQILNKRVRYRTVGDMTCTAAVESNAATLEEVVREISASRISERGETRIDDRVT
;
A
#
# COMPACT_ATOMS: atom_id res chain seq x y z
N VAL A 1 -5.16 8.43 6.17
CA VAL A 1 -5.74 8.58 7.51
C VAL A 1 -5.51 10.00 8.05
N HIS A 2 -4.27 10.51 8.14
CA HIS A 2 -3.97 11.82 8.71
C HIS A 2 -4.77 12.96 8.05
N LEU A 3 -4.83 13.01 6.72
CA LEU A 3 -5.64 14.00 5.98
C LEU A 3 -7.13 13.89 6.29
N ALA A 4 -7.65 12.66 6.45
CA ALA A 4 -9.05 12.47 6.83
C ALA A 4 -9.32 13.03 8.24
N ILE A 5 -8.44 12.78 9.21
CA ILE A 5 -8.56 13.36 10.54
C ILE A 5 -8.61 14.88 10.48
N LYS A 6 -7.72 15.52 9.71
CA LYS A 6 -7.73 16.99 9.53
C LYS A 6 -9.00 17.49 8.85
N ALA A 7 -9.48 16.78 7.83
CA ALA A 7 -10.67 17.18 7.07
C ALA A 7 -11.96 17.14 7.89
N PHE A 8 -12.06 16.21 8.83
CA PHE A 8 -13.24 16.05 9.68
C PHE A 8 -13.13 16.71 11.06
N ALA A 9 -11.95 17.27 11.42
CA ALA A 9 -11.79 17.94 12.71
C ALA A 9 -12.80 19.09 12.90
N PRO A 10 -13.41 19.25 14.10
CA PRO A 10 -13.14 18.54 15.35
C PRO A 10 -13.87 17.19 15.49
N MET A 11 -14.68 16.78 14.52
CA MET A 11 -15.40 15.52 14.53
C MET A 11 -14.44 14.34 14.28
N LYS A 12 -14.82 13.15 14.75
CA LYS A 12 -14.15 11.92 14.35
C LYS A 12 -14.41 11.62 12.87
N ILE A 13 -13.51 10.85 12.24
CA ILE A 13 -13.77 10.34 10.89
C ILE A 13 -15.04 9.47 10.89
N PRO A 14 -15.99 9.69 9.96
CA PRO A 14 -17.31 9.05 10.00
C PRO A 14 -17.35 7.69 9.28
N PHE A 15 -16.21 7.11 8.94
CA PHE A 15 -16.09 5.84 8.22
C PHE A 15 -15.01 4.96 8.85
N PRO A 16 -15.12 3.62 8.72
CA PRO A 16 -14.14 2.70 9.28
C PRO A 16 -12.82 2.74 8.50
N LEU A 17 -11.74 2.32 9.17
CA LEU A 17 -10.50 1.91 8.52
C LEU A 17 -10.66 0.45 8.10
N VAL A 18 -10.27 0.14 6.86
CA VAL A 18 -10.33 -1.24 6.34
C VAL A 18 -8.92 -1.70 6.03
N HIS A 19 -8.56 -2.87 6.52
CA HIS A 19 -7.32 -3.55 6.22
C HIS A 19 -7.59 -4.95 5.66
N ILE A 20 -7.10 -5.21 4.46
CA ILE A 20 -7.10 -6.56 3.90
C ILE A 20 -5.78 -7.21 4.27
N ASP A 21 -5.83 -8.12 5.21
CA ASP A 21 -4.67 -8.81 5.77
C ASP A 21 -4.36 -10.03 4.92
N THR A 22 -3.22 -9.99 4.25
CA THR A 22 -2.74 -11.09 3.40
C THR A 22 -2.11 -12.23 4.20
N GLY A 23 -1.89 -12.05 5.51
CA GLY A 23 -1.11 -12.95 6.35
C GLY A 23 0.41 -12.84 6.12
N HIS A 24 0.84 -12.10 5.10
CA HIS A 24 2.25 -11.88 4.76
C HIS A 24 2.74 -10.46 5.07
N ASN A 25 1.97 -9.68 5.80
CA ASN A 25 2.32 -8.32 6.15
C ASN A 25 3.50 -8.25 7.12
N PHE A 26 4.26 -7.16 7.05
CA PHE A 26 5.31 -6.88 8.01
C PHE A 26 4.74 -6.65 9.42
N PRO A 27 5.30 -7.27 10.47
CA PRO A 27 4.81 -7.08 11.85
C PRO A 27 4.80 -5.62 12.28
N GLU A 28 5.78 -4.82 11.84
CA GLU A 28 5.87 -3.39 12.15
C GLU A 28 4.70 -2.60 11.55
N ALA A 29 4.21 -3.00 10.38
CA ALA A 29 3.05 -2.37 9.74
C ALA A 29 1.74 -2.72 10.48
N ILE A 30 1.59 -3.98 10.90
CA ILE A 30 0.44 -4.45 11.68
C ILE A 30 0.39 -3.74 13.03
N ALA A 31 1.50 -3.70 13.78
CA ALA A 31 1.57 -3.03 15.07
C ALA A 31 1.25 -1.52 14.95
N TYR A 32 1.75 -0.87 13.91
CA TYR A 32 1.44 0.55 13.66
C TYR A 32 -0.03 0.76 13.31
N ARG A 33 -0.64 -0.10 12.47
CA ARG A 33 -2.06 -0.07 12.12
C ARG A 33 -2.93 -0.10 13.36
N ASP A 34 -2.69 -1.07 14.24
CA ASP A 34 -3.49 -1.27 15.45
C ASP A 34 -3.35 -0.10 16.41
N ALA A 35 -2.11 0.34 16.67
CA ALA A 35 -1.85 1.50 17.52
C ALA A 35 -2.44 2.80 16.94
N LEU A 36 -2.45 2.96 15.61
CA LEU A 36 -3.06 4.13 14.97
C LEU A 36 -4.58 4.13 15.14
N ALA A 37 -5.24 2.99 14.87
CA ALA A 37 -6.69 2.86 14.98
C ALA A 37 -7.16 3.14 16.43
N GLU A 38 -6.47 2.57 17.41
CA GLU A 38 -6.72 2.80 18.84
C GLU A 38 -6.55 4.29 19.21
N ARG A 39 -5.43 4.89 18.81
CA ARG A 39 -5.10 6.28 19.13
C ARG A 39 -6.14 7.28 18.63
N ILE A 40 -6.69 7.06 17.44
CA ILE A 40 -7.70 7.96 16.85
C ILE A 40 -9.13 7.55 17.21
N GLY A 41 -9.32 6.41 17.85
CA GLY A 41 -10.61 5.84 18.21
C GLY A 41 -11.48 5.56 16.99
N ALA A 42 -10.85 5.10 15.88
CA ALA A 42 -11.55 4.71 14.66
C ALA A 42 -11.92 3.22 14.71
N GLU A 43 -13.05 2.89 14.12
CA GLU A 43 -13.39 1.50 13.85
C GLU A 43 -12.38 0.92 12.85
N LEU A 44 -11.84 -0.27 13.14
CA LEU A 44 -10.93 -1.02 12.28
C LEU A 44 -11.56 -2.34 11.86
N ILE A 45 -11.82 -2.47 10.57
CA ILE A 45 -12.29 -3.71 9.96
C ILE A 45 -11.06 -4.41 9.36
N VAL A 46 -10.73 -5.60 9.87
CA VAL A 46 -9.67 -6.45 9.33
C VAL A 46 -10.31 -7.66 8.64
N ARG A 47 -9.92 -7.88 7.38
CA ARG A 47 -10.38 -9.03 6.59
C ARG A 47 -9.19 -9.89 6.20
N GLN A 48 -9.23 -11.15 6.56
CA GLN A 48 -8.18 -12.12 6.29
C GLN A 48 -8.35 -12.71 4.89
N VAL A 49 -7.31 -12.68 4.08
CA VAL A 49 -7.27 -13.35 2.77
C VAL A 49 -7.46 -14.85 2.92
N GLU A 50 -6.95 -15.45 4.01
CA GLU A 50 -7.13 -16.87 4.32
C GLU A 50 -8.61 -17.30 4.41
N ASP A 51 -9.46 -16.45 4.95
CA ASP A 51 -10.89 -16.75 5.06
C ASP A 51 -11.57 -16.74 3.69
N THR A 52 -11.17 -15.81 2.82
CA THR A 52 -11.65 -15.79 1.42
C THR A 52 -11.18 -17.00 0.63
N ILE A 53 -9.92 -17.42 0.80
CA ILE A 53 -9.38 -18.64 0.17
C ILE A 53 -10.23 -19.85 0.57
N LYS A 54 -10.49 -20.03 1.86
CA LYS A 54 -11.28 -21.15 2.37
C LYS A 54 -12.74 -21.11 1.87
N ALA A 55 -13.36 -19.94 1.95
CA ALA A 55 -14.77 -19.77 1.58
C ALA A 55 -15.02 -20.00 0.08
N LYS A 56 -14.10 -19.58 -0.78
CA LYS A 56 -14.24 -19.67 -2.24
C LYS A 56 -13.47 -20.82 -2.88
N GLY A 57 -12.71 -21.58 -2.11
CA GLY A 57 -11.85 -22.67 -2.63
C GLY A 57 -10.78 -22.18 -3.60
N LEU A 58 -10.24 -20.96 -3.36
CA LEU A 58 -9.22 -20.38 -4.21
C LEU A 58 -7.87 -21.07 -4.01
N THR A 59 -7.07 -21.10 -5.07
CA THR A 59 -5.72 -21.69 -5.02
C THR A 59 -4.68 -20.58 -4.91
N GLU A 60 -3.76 -20.71 -3.96
CA GLU A 60 -2.66 -19.77 -3.84
C GLU A 60 -1.69 -19.85 -5.01
N PRO A 61 -1.14 -18.73 -5.47
CA PRO A 61 -0.04 -18.71 -6.40
C PRO A 61 1.16 -19.47 -5.82
N LYS A 62 1.84 -20.25 -6.66
CA LYS A 62 3.05 -20.99 -6.26
C LYS A 62 4.29 -20.26 -6.73
N GLY A 63 5.34 -20.29 -5.93
CA GLY A 63 6.65 -19.71 -6.26
C GLY A 63 7.28 -19.00 -5.06
N LYS A 64 8.60 -18.86 -5.09
CA LYS A 64 9.40 -18.28 -4.00
C LYS A 64 8.95 -16.88 -3.59
N PHE A 65 8.53 -16.08 -4.58
CA PHE A 65 8.08 -14.70 -4.39
C PHE A 65 6.63 -14.52 -4.86
N ALA A 66 5.80 -15.55 -4.68
CA ALA A 66 4.40 -15.49 -5.08
C ALA A 66 3.66 -14.37 -4.34
N SER A 67 3.01 -13.50 -5.12
CA SER A 67 2.22 -12.39 -4.59
C SER A 67 0.77 -12.82 -4.35
N ARG A 68 0.19 -12.38 -3.25
CA ARG A 68 -1.23 -12.56 -2.91
C ARG A 68 -2.13 -11.42 -3.44
N ASN A 69 -1.63 -10.55 -4.32
CA ASN A 69 -2.37 -9.38 -4.79
C ASN A 69 -3.75 -9.70 -5.37
N TRP A 70 -3.86 -10.76 -6.19
CA TRP A 70 -5.15 -11.13 -6.76
C TRP A 70 -6.12 -11.66 -5.71
N LEU A 71 -5.64 -12.40 -4.70
CA LEU A 71 -6.43 -12.87 -3.56
C LEU A 71 -6.91 -11.70 -2.70
N GLN A 72 -6.02 -10.73 -2.47
CA GLN A 72 -6.34 -9.47 -1.79
C GLN A 72 -7.45 -8.71 -2.51
N THR A 73 -7.46 -8.72 -3.86
CA THR A 73 -8.51 -8.10 -4.66
C THR A 73 -9.86 -8.76 -4.42
N HIS A 74 -9.93 -10.09 -4.40
CA HIS A 74 -11.17 -10.81 -4.09
C HIS A 74 -11.69 -10.47 -2.69
N THR A 75 -10.82 -10.53 -1.69
CA THR A 75 -11.18 -10.20 -0.30
C THR A 75 -11.69 -8.76 -0.19
N LEU A 76 -11.08 -7.82 -0.91
CA LEU A 76 -11.51 -6.43 -0.93
C LEU A 76 -12.89 -6.26 -1.57
N LEU A 77 -13.17 -6.94 -2.69
CA LEU A 77 -14.48 -6.89 -3.34
C LEU A 77 -15.58 -7.47 -2.45
N ASP A 78 -15.31 -8.60 -1.81
CA ASP A 78 -16.25 -9.19 -0.84
C ASP A 78 -16.53 -8.24 0.34
N THR A 79 -15.50 -7.55 0.82
CA THR A 79 -15.65 -6.56 1.89
C THR A 79 -16.50 -5.37 1.45
N ILE A 80 -16.30 -4.87 0.23
CA ILE A 80 -17.11 -3.78 -0.33
C ILE A 80 -18.57 -4.20 -0.44
N GLU A 81 -18.82 -5.40 -0.92
CA GLU A 81 -20.18 -5.95 -1.06
C GLU A 81 -20.85 -6.17 0.31
N GLU A 82 -20.13 -6.76 1.27
CA GLU A 82 -20.65 -7.02 2.62
C GLU A 82 -21.05 -5.74 3.35
N PHE A 83 -20.19 -4.74 3.32
CA PHE A 83 -20.42 -3.46 4.02
C PHE A 83 -21.11 -2.41 3.15
N GLN A 84 -21.41 -2.72 1.90
CA GLN A 84 -22.05 -1.81 0.94
C GLN A 84 -21.30 -0.46 0.82
N PHE A 85 -19.97 -0.54 0.70
CA PHE A 85 -19.16 0.67 0.56
C PHE A 85 -19.32 1.29 -0.83
N ASP A 86 -19.82 2.51 -0.90
CA ASP A 86 -19.88 3.31 -2.13
C ASP A 86 -18.51 3.79 -2.58
N ALA A 87 -17.62 4.03 -1.62
CA ALA A 87 -16.28 4.57 -1.88
C ALA A 87 -15.21 3.94 -1.00
N CYS A 88 -14.02 3.72 -1.58
CA CYS A 88 -12.82 3.32 -0.85
C CYS A 88 -11.72 4.37 -1.02
N ILE A 89 -11.32 5.00 0.08
CA ILE A 89 -10.28 6.03 0.08
C ILE A 89 -8.91 5.37 0.26
N GLY A 90 -7.99 5.63 -0.65
CA GLY A 90 -6.65 5.07 -0.64
C GLY A 90 -5.54 6.11 -0.84
N GLY A 91 -4.31 5.71 -0.59
CA GLY A 91 -3.12 6.57 -0.70
C GLY A 91 -2.37 6.43 -2.03
N ALA A 92 -2.95 5.83 -3.06
CA ALA A 92 -2.26 5.64 -4.33
C ALA A 92 -1.96 6.98 -5.02
N ARG A 93 -0.81 7.04 -5.71
CA ARG A 93 -0.31 8.23 -6.39
C ARG A 93 0.09 7.89 -7.83
N ARG A 94 -0.06 8.82 -8.73
CA ARG A 94 0.35 8.67 -10.15
C ARG A 94 1.87 8.56 -10.32
N ASP A 95 2.62 9.10 -9.36
CA ASP A 95 4.08 9.10 -9.34
C ASP A 95 4.68 7.72 -9.00
N GLU A 96 3.92 6.85 -8.32
CA GLU A 96 4.41 5.54 -7.88
C GLU A 96 4.81 4.65 -9.04
N GLU A 97 3.98 4.64 -10.11
CA GLU A 97 4.11 3.70 -11.21
C GLU A 97 3.47 4.24 -12.49
N LYS A 98 4.06 3.91 -13.65
CA LYS A 98 3.54 4.34 -14.97
C LYS A 98 2.11 3.87 -15.23
N ALA A 99 1.72 2.68 -14.78
CA ALA A 99 0.36 2.16 -14.93
C ALA A 99 -0.68 3.05 -14.23
N ARG A 100 -0.31 3.64 -13.10
CA ARG A 100 -1.16 4.55 -12.32
C ARG A 100 -1.25 5.97 -12.89
N ALA A 101 -0.41 6.33 -13.85
CA ALA A 101 -0.44 7.66 -14.46
C ALA A 101 -1.78 8.02 -15.13
N LYS A 102 -2.58 7.02 -15.49
CA LYS A 102 -3.92 7.19 -16.09
C LYS A 102 -5.03 7.34 -15.04
N GLU A 103 -4.79 6.98 -13.78
CA GLU A 103 -5.79 7.10 -12.71
C GLU A 103 -6.05 8.58 -12.40
N ARG A 104 -7.23 8.82 -11.83
CA ARG A 104 -7.70 10.14 -11.42
C ARG A 104 -7.93 10.15 -9.91
N PHE A 105 -8.31 11.28 -9.33
CA PHE A 105 -8.71 11.33 -7.92
C PHE A 105 -9.88 10.39 -7.66
N PHE A 106 -10.85 10.34 -8.57
CA PHE A 106 -11.99 9.42 -8.53
C PHE A 106 -11.85 8.40 -9.65
N SER A 107 -11.64 7.15 -9.28
CA SER A 107 -11.53 6.01 -10.20
C SER A 107 -12.76 5.12 -10.03
N VAL A 108 -13.71 5.25 -10.97
CA VAL A 108 -14.96 4.46 -10.94
C VAL A 108 -14.65 3.00 -11.27
N ARG A 109 -15.26 2.10 -10.52
CA ARG A 109 -15.20 0.65 -10.72
C ARG A 109 -16.59 0.15 -11.06
N ASP A 110 -16.67 -0.70 -12.07
CA ASP A 110 -17.90 -1.38 -12.43
C ASP A 110 -18.34 -2.40 -11.35
N GLU A 111 -19.45 -3.06 -11.58
CA GLU A 111 -20.00 -4.11 -10.71
C GLU A 111 -19.05 -5.30 -10.48
N PHE A 112 -18.03 -5.48 -11.35
CA PHE A 112 -16.98 -6.50 -11.20
C PHE A 112 -15.72 -5.95 -10.53
N GLY A 113 -15.73 -4.69 -10.09
CA GLY A 113 -14.57 -4.01 -9.50
C GLY A 113 -13.50 -3.59 -10.50
N GLN A 114 -13.80 -3.69 -11.82
CA GLN A 114 -12.86 -3.35 -12.88
C GLN A 114 -12.85 -1.85 -13.15
N TRP A 115 -11.68 -1.35 -13.54
CA TRP A 115 -11.52 0.03 -13.95
C TRP A 115 -11.63 0.15 -15.46
N ASP A 116 -12.60 0.96 -15.94
CA ASP A 116 -12.71 1.32 -17.34
C ASP A 116 -12.20 2.75 -17.55
N PRO A 117 -11.03 2.94 -18.18
CA PRO A 117 -10.50 4.27 -18.47
C PRO A 117 -11.38 5.09 -19.43
N LYS A 118 -12.28 4.46 -20.18
CA LYS A 118 -13.21 5.17 -21.09
C LYS A 118 -14.35 5.84 -20.33
N LEU A 119 -14.76 5.27 -19.21
CA LEU A 119 -15.77 5.84 -18.32
C LEU A 119 -15.19 6.90 -17.38
N GLN A 120 -13.86 7.02 -17.36
CA GLN A 120 -13.17 7.97 -16.53
C GLN A 120 -13.38 9.40 -17.04
N ARG A 121 -13.96 10.26 -16.21
CA ARG A 121 -14.19 11.66 -16.57
C ARG A 121 -12.96 12.52 -16.31
N PRO A 122 -12.69 13.54 -17.16
CA PRO A 122 -11.68 14.54 -16.85
C PRO A 122 -12.00 15.30 -15.55
N GLU A 123 -11.00 15.53 -14.71
CA GLU A 123 -11.12 16.26 -13.44
C GLU A 123 -10.51 17.66 -13.56
N LEU A 124 -10.99 18.42 -14.57
CA LEU A 124 -10.55 19.79 -14.83
C LEU A 124 -11.09 20.74 -13.76
N TRP A 125 -10.27 21.72 -13.38
CA TRP A 125 -10.65 22.77 -12.42
C TRP A 125 -11.19 22.26 -11.07
N ASN A 126 -10.69 21.10 -10.58
CA ASN A 126 -11.16 20.48 -9.34
C ASN A 126 -12.64 20.08 -9.35
N ILE A 127 -13.22 19.84 -10.52
CA ILE A 127 -14.56 19.30 -10.63
C ILE A 127 -14.48 17.79 -10.54
N TYR A 128 -14.84 17.25 -9.38
CA TYR A 128 -14.84 15.81 -9.11
C TYR A 128 -16.22 15.22 -9.31
N ASN A 129 -16.29 14.06 -9.95
CA ASN A 129 -17.54 13.35 -10.12
C ASN A 129 -17.54 12.04 -9.32
N GLY A 130 -18.15 12.07 -8.15
CA GLY A 130 -18.36 10.92 -7.29
C GLY A 130 -19.68 10.19 -7.53
N ARG A 131 -20.41 10.50 -8.62
CA ARG A 131 -21.68 9.80 -8.91
C ARG A 131 -21.40 8.35 -9.28
N ILE A 132 -22.05 7.44 -8.58
CA ILE A 132 -22.02 5.99 -8.82
C ILE A 132 -23.43 5.48 -9.11
N HIS A 133 -23.52 4.37 -9.83
CA HIS A 133 -24.74 3.62 -10.03
C HIS A 133 -24.81 2.42 -9.09
N LYS A 134 -25.96 1.80 -8.99
CA LYS A 134 -26.13 0.59 -8.18
C LYS A 134 -25.17 -0.50 -8.66
N GLY A 135 -24.39 -1.07 -7.75
CA GLY A 135 -23.37 -2.09 -8.03
C GLY A 135 -21.98 -1.53 -8.38
N GLU A 136 -21.86 -0.24 -8.70
CA GLU A 136 -20.56 0.43 -8.86
C GLU A 136 -20.00 0.88 -7.52
N ASN A 137 -18.69 1.09 -7.47
CA ASN A 137 -18.01 1.78 -6.38
C ASN A 137 -16.91 2.70 -6.92
N VAL A 138 -16.43 3.61 -6.10
CA VAL A 138 -15.36 4.51 -6.49
C VAL A 138 -14.13 4.34 -5.61
N ARG A 139 -12.94 4.31 -6.22
CA ARG A 139 -11.68 4.46 -5.50
C ARG A 139 -11.32 5.94 -5.48
N VAL A 140 -11.05 6.47 -4.31
CA VAL A 140 -10.73 7.89 -4.12
C VAL A 140 -9.27 8.00 -3.67
N PHE A 141 -8.47 8.75 -4.43
CA PHE A 141 -7.04 8.92 -4.19
C PHE A 141 -6.70 10.40 -3.92
N PRO A 142 -6.91 10.90 -2.69
CA PRO A 142 -6.77 12.33 -2.37
C PRO A 142 -5.38 12.92 -2.65
N ILE A 143 -4.35 12.07 -2.65
CA ILE A 143 -2.95 12.46 -2.91
C ILE A 143 -2.45 11.99 -4.28
N SER A 144 -3.36 11.73 -5.22
CA SER A 144 -3.05 11.17 -6.54
C SER A 144 -1.98 11.93 -7.31
N ASN A 145 -1.91 13.25 -7.15
CA ASN A 145 -0.95 14.13 -7.83
C ASN A 145 0.29 14.49 -6.99
N TRP A 146 0.46 13.90 -5.80
CA TRP A 146 1.64 14.11 -4.98
C TRP A 146 2.80 13.23 -5.47
N THR A 147 4.00 13.77 -5.43
CA THR A 147 5.23 12.98 -5.58
C THR A 147 5.59 12.27 -4.28
N GLU A 148 6.53 11.33 -4.34
CA GLU A 148 7.09 10.72 -3.12
C GLU A 148 7.69 11.81 -2.21
N LEU A 149 8.41 12.75 -2.78
CA LEU A 149 9.01 13.87 -2.03
C LEU A 149 7.95 14.76 -1.36
N ASP A 150 6.82 15.03 -2.01
CA ASP A 150 5.71 15.79 -1.41
C ASP A 150 5.15 15.07 -0.18
N VAL A 151 4.97 13.74 -0.27
CA VAL A 151 4.50 12.93 0.87
C VAL A 151 5.47 13.02 2.04
N TRP A 152 6.77 12.82 1.80
CA TRP A 152 7.77 12.84 2.86
C TRP A 152 7.97 14.23 3.46
N SER A 153 7.92 15.28 2.63
CA SER A 153 7.98 16.68 3.10
C SER A 153 6.76 17.01 3.96
N TYR A 154 5.58 16.54 3.57
CA TYR A 154 4.36 16.71 4.36
C TYR A 154 4.42 15.95 5.69
N ILE A 155 4.92 14.72 5.69
CA ILE A 155 5.13 13.92 6.92
C ILE A 155 6.07 14.65 7.88
N GLN A 156 7.13 15.23 7.36
CA GLN A 156 8.08 16.02 8.16
C GLN A 156 7.45 17.30 8.71
N GLN A 157 6.74 18.05 7.88
CA GLN A 157 6.06 19.30 8.28
C GLN A 157 5.01 19.07 9.37
N GLU A 158 4.22 18.00 9.26
CA GLU A 158 3.14 17.66 10.19
C GLU A 158 3.61 16.78 11.35
N ASN A 159 4.89 16.41 11.38
CA ASN A 159 5.49 15.51 12.38
C ASN A 159 4.69 14.21 12.56
N ILE A 160 4.36 13.56 11.44
CA ILE A 160 3.55 12.33 11.42
C ILE A 160 4.41 11.14 11.83
N ALA A 161 3.98 10.41 12.86
CA ALA A 161 4.62 9.17 13.25
C ALA A 161 4.47 8.10 12.16
N LEU A 162 5.53 7.34 11.93
CA LEU A 162 5.59 6.26 10.93
C LEU A 162 6.01 4.94 11.58
N PRO A 163 5.71 3.79 10.94
CA PRO A 163 6.30 2.51 11.32
C PRO A 163 7.83 2.55 11.21
N SER A 164 8.52 1.88 12.13
CA SER A 164 9.99 1.85 12.19
C SER A 164 10.65 1.32 10.92
N ILE A 165 9.95 0.49 10.17
CA ILE A 165 10.41 -0.13 8.92
C ILE A 165 10.80 0.89 7.83
N TYR A 166 10.28 2.12 7.89
CA TYR A 166 10.64 3.19 6.95
C TYR A 166 12.01 3.83 7.24
N PHE A 167 12.59 3.55 8.41
CA PHE A 167 13.89 4.06 8.83
C PHE A 167 14.96 2.97 8.79
N ALA A 168 16.22 3.36 8.64
CA ALA A 168 17.32 2.42 8.54
C ALA A 168 17.47 1.54 9.79
N HIS A 169 17.44 0.24 9.59
CA HIS A 169 17.61 -0.79 10.61
C HIS A 169 18.38 -1.99 10.04
N ASN A 170 18.94 -2.83 10.88
CA ASN A 170 19.56 -4.06 10.43
C ASN A 170 18.51 -5.13 10.19
N ARG A 171 18.61 -5.83 9.06
CA ARG A 171 17.70 -6.92 8.68
C ARG A 171 18.42 -8.01 7.91
N ASP A 172 18.05 -9.24 8.18
CA ASP A 172 18.50 -10.39 7.38
C ASP A 172 17.74 -10.38 6.05
N VAL A 173 18.50 -10.39 4.97
CA VAL A 173 17.98 -10.31 3.60
C VAL A 173 18.69 -11.33 2.72
N ILE A 174 18.03 -11.72 1.62
CA ILE A 174 18.64 -12.39 0.48
C ILE A 174 18.66 -11.44 -0.71
N GLU A 175 19.63 -11.59 -1.59
CA GLU A 175 19.68 -10.85 -2.84
C GLU A 175 19.04 -11.68 -3.95
N HIS A 176 18.06 -11.07 -4.63
CA HIS A 176 17.40 -11.68 -5.80
C HIS A 176 17.24 -10.64 -6.90
N GLU A 177 17.84 -10.89 -8.06
CA GLU A 177 17.83 -9.96 -9.21
C GLU A 177 18.21 -8.52 -8.85
N GLY A 178 19.24 -8.37 -7.98
CA GLY A 178 19.73 -7.06 -7.52
C GLY A 178 18.81 -6.37 -6.50
N ARG A 179 17.87 -7.09 -5.90
CA ARG A 179 16.96 -6.58 -4.87
C ARG A 179 17.15 -7.30 -3.55
N LEU A 180 16.97 -6.60 -2.46
CA LEU A 180 17.12 -7.11 -1.10
C LEU A 180 15.75 -7.52 -0.54
N ILE A 181 15.53 -8.81 -0.40
CA ILE A 181 14.28 -9.37 0.10
C ILE A 181 14.49 -9.82 1.55
N ALA A 182 13.61 -9.41 2.46
CA ALA A 182 13.70 -9.82 3.84
C ALA A 182 13.53 -11.34 4.00
N VAL A 183 14.39 -11.95 4.80
CA VAL A 183 14.19 -13.35 5.24
C VAL A 183 12.91 -13.40 6.07
N SER A 184 11.99 -14.28 5.69
CA SER A 184 10.69 -14.44 6.33
C SER A 184 10.21 -15.89 6.25
N PRO A 185 9.24 -16.29 7.09
CA PRO A 185 8.66 -17.63 7.03
C PRO A 185 7.94 -17.96 5.71
N PHE A 186 7.66 -16.94 4.90
CA PHE A 186 6.90 -17.03 3.64
C PHE A 186 7.80 -17.20 2.42
N ILE A 187 9.13 -17.10 2.59
CA ILE A 187 10.11 -17.21 1.50
C ILE A 187 10.94 -18.47 1.74
N GLN A 188 10.88 -19.40 0.80
CA GLN A 188 11.72 -20.57 0.84
C GLN A 188 13.17 -20.15 0.54
N ILE A 189 14.07 -20.39 1.51
CA ILE A 189 15.52 -20.16 1.34
C ILE A 189 16.12 -21.42 0.70
N ASP A 190 16.76 -21.26 -0.44
CA ASP A 190 17.43 -22.33 -1.19
C ASP A 190 18.91 -22.38 -0.82
N GLU A 191 19.57 -23.50 -1.17
CA GLU A 191 21.02 -23.71 -0.89
C GLU A 191 21.92 -22.64 -1.53
N ASN A 192 21.46 -22.00 -2.61
CA ASN A 192 22.20 -20.95 -3.31
C ASN A 192 21.94 -19.54 -2.75
N ASP A 193 20.98 -19.39 -1.84
CA ASP A 193 20.71 -18.09 -1.24
C ASP A 193 21.72 -17.80 -0.13
N GLN A 194 22.36 -16.65 -0.23
CA GLN A 194 23.20 -16.13 0.84
C GLN A 194 22.40 -15.19 1.72
N ILE A 195 22.24 -15.53 2.98
CA ILE A 195 21.63 -14.62 3.97
C ILE A 195 22.68 -13.58 4.37
N LEU A 196 22.34 -12.31 4.18
CA LEU A 196 23.18 -11.17 4.49
C LEU A 196 22.48 -10.30 5.55
N ASN A 197 23.20 -9.91 6.61
CA ASN A 197 22.69 -8.90 7.54
C ASN A 197 23.08 -7.52 7.03
N LYS A 198 22.12 -6.76 6.51
CA LYS A 198 22.34 -5.45 5.91
C LYS A 198 21.59 -4.35 6.64
N ARG A 199 22.12 -3.13 6.59
CA ARG A 199 21.41 -1.94 7.06
C ARG A 199 20.53 -1.41 5.95
N VAL A 200 19.21 -1.54 6.15
CA VAL A 200 18.18 -1.30 5.12
C VAL A 200 17.02 -0.49 5.66
N ARG A 201 16.24 0.10 4.77
CA ARG A 201 14.90 0.63 5.02
C ARG A 201 13.96 0.24 3.90
N TYR A 202 12.67 0.48 4.08
CA TYR A 202 11.67 0.28 3.04
C TYR A 202 11.18 1.64 2.54
N ARG A 203 11.02 1.80 1.21
CA ARG A 203 10.39 2.97 0.59
C ARG A 203 8.89 2.76 0.45
N THR A 204 8.48 1.53 0.09
CA THR A 204 7.08 1.08 0.11
C THR A 204 6.95 -0.11 1.02
N VAL A 205 5.75 -0.34 1.56
CA VAL A 205 5.45 -1.50 2.40
C VAL A 205 4.22 -2.21 1.82
N GLY A 206 4.43 -3.43 1.37
CA GLY A 206 3.42 -4.39 0.94
C GLY A 206 3.63 -5.70 1.68
N ASP A 207 3.46 -6.85 1.00
CA ASP A 207 3.76 -8.16 1.57
C ASP A 207 5.26 -8.43 1.61
N MET A 208 5.71 -9.20 2.60
CA MET A 208 7.11 -9.60 2.76
C MET A 208 7.65 -10.37 1.56
N THR A 209 6.78 -11.09 0.83
CA THR A 209 7.17 -11.90 -0.33
C THR A 209 7.45 -11.09 -1.60
N CYS A 210 6.93 -9.88 -1.70
CA CYS A 210 7.01 -9.07 -2.93
C CYS A 210 7.58 -7.66 -2.72
N THR A 211 8.00 -7.33 -1.50
CA THR A 211 8.56 -6.01 -1.17
C THR A 211 10.04 -6.11 -0.89
N ALA A 212 10.85 -5.41 -1.69
CA ALA A 212 12.30 -5.31 -1.47
C ALA A 212 12.65 -4.11 -0.59
N ALA A 213 13.70 -4.27 0.19
CA ALA A 213 14.34 -3.21 0.93
C ALA A 213 15.39 -2.49 0.07
N VAL A 214 15.77 -1.29 0.48
CA VAL A 214 16.91 -0.54 -0.08
C VAL A 214 18.00 -0.39 0.98
N GLU A 215 19.27 -0.48 0.59
CA GLU A 215 20.37 -0.15 1.50
C GLU A 215 20.30 1.33 1.85
N SER A 216 20.31 1.64 3.13
CA SER A 216 20.20 3.02 3.60
C SER A 216 20.75 3.18 5.01
N ASN A 217 21.29 4.36 5.28
CA ASN A 217 21.64 4.79 6.62
C ASN A 217 20.66 5.83 7.20
N ALA A 218 19.63 6.21 6.45
CA ALA A 218 18.68 7.23 6.84
C ALA A 218 17.81 6.74 8.03
N ALA A 219 18.12 7.18 9.23
CA ALA A 219 17.47 6.80 10.48
C ALA A 219 16.48 7.86 11.00
N THR A 220 16.47 9.04 10.40
CA THR A 220 15.59 10.17 10.75
C THR A 220 14.78 10.62 9.54
N LEU A 221 13.66 11.31 9.77
CA LEU A 221 12.84 11.89 8.70
C LEU A 221 13.64 12.81 7.79
N GLU A 222 14.50 13.65 8.37
CA GLU A 222 15.33 14.57 7.60
C GLU A 222 16.30 13.84 6.65
N GLU A 223 16.93 12.76 7.13
CA GLU A 223 17.84 11.94 6.33
C GLU A 223 17.08 11.22 5.21
N VAL A 224 15.87 10.69 5.48
CA VAL A 224 15.02 10.06 4.47
C VAL A 224 14.61 11.08 3.39
N VAL A 225 14.15 12.27 3.77
CA VAL A 225 13.80 13.34 2.82
C VAL A 225 15.00 13.70 1.93
N ARG A 226 16.19 13.82 2.51
CA ARG A 226 17.43 14.11 1.77
C ARG A 226 17.78 13.00 0.78
N GLU A 227 17.65 11.75 1.20
CA GLU A 227 17.91 10.58 0.34
C GLU A 227 16.92 10.52 -0.84
N ILE A 228 15.61 10.71 -0.58
CA ILE A 228 14.57 10.71 -1.61
C ILE A 228 14.76 11.86 -2.59
N SER A 229 15.11 13.06 -2.13
CA SER A 229 15.36 14.21 -3.01
C SER A 229 16.51 13.99 -3.98
N ALA A 230 17.46 13.12 -3.65
CA ALA A 230 18.58 12.74 -4.51
C ALA A 230 18.25 11.53 -5.42
N SER A 231 17.16 10.79 -5.16
CA SER A 231 16.80 9.60 -5.92
C SER A 231 16.22 9.96 -7.29
N ARG A 232 16.59 9.17 -8.33
CA ARG A 232 16.07 9.31 -9.70
C ARG A 232 15.11 8.18 -10.10
N ILE A 233 14.91 7.19 -9.23
CA ILE A 233 14.12 6.00 -9.48
C ILE A 233 12.85 6.10 -8.62
N SER A 234 11.68 5.79 -9.21
CA SER A 234 10.43 5.75 -8.46
C SER A 234 10.47 4.65 -7.39
N GLU A 235 9.73 4.84 -6.31
CA GLU A 235 9.70 3.92 -5.17
C GLU A 235 9.32 2.49 -5.56
N ARG A 236 8.28 2.29 -6.37
CA ARG A 236 7.85 0.96 -6.82
C ARG A 236 8.79 0.35 -7.83
N GLY A 237 9.38 1.14 -8.73
CA GLY A 237 10.36 0.66 -9.69
C GLY A 237 11.60 0.05 -9.03
N GLU A 238 11.95 0.52 -7.83
CA GLU A 238 13.06 -0.01 -7.05
C GLU A 238 12.67 -1.19 -6.14
N THR A 239 11.46 -1.16 -5.56
CA THR A 239 11.12 -2.00 -4.41
C THR A 239 10.09 -3.10 -4.70
N ARG A 240 9.34 -3.06 -5.80
CA ARG A 240 8.32 -4.06 -6.11
C ARG A 240 8.83 -5.12 -7.07
N ILE A 241 8.64 -6.39 -6.70
CA ILE A 241 9.07 -7.55 -7.51
C ILE A 241 7.96 -7.92 -8.51
N ASP A 242 6.71 -7.85 -8.09
CA ASP A 242 5.53 -8.29 -8.81
C ASP A 242 5.12 -7.36 -9.97
N ASP A 243 5.61 -6.11 -10.03
CA ASP A 243 5.28 -5.17 -11.11
C ASP A 243 5.95 -5.48 -12.47
N ARG A 244 6.85 -6.48 -12.54
CA ARG A 244 7.54 -6.88 -13.77
C ARG A 244 6.93 -8.09 -14.48
N VAL A 245 5.91 -8.72 -13.89
CA VAL A 245 5.33 -9.99 -14.36
C VAL A 245 4.07 -9.76 -15.22
N THR A 246 3.76 -8.52 -15.56
CA THR A 246 2.61 -8.15 -16.43
C THR A 246 3.03 -7.58 -17.77
#